data_e48ea91f5e2f66068e48f1e57c43f355
#
_entry.id   e48ea91f5e2f66068e48f1e57c43f355
#
_cell.length_a   1.000
_cell.length_b   1.000
_cell.length_c   1.000
_cell.angle_alpha   90.00
_cell.angle_beta   90.00
_cell.angle_gamma   90.00
#
_symmetry.space_group_name_H-M   'P 1'
#
loop_
_entity.id
_entity.type
_entity.pdbx_description
1 polymer ?
#
loop_
_entity_poly.entity_id
_entity_poly.type
_entity_poly.pdbx_seq_one_letter_code
_entity_poly.pdbx_strand_id
1 'polypeptide(L)'
;MAIRQELEKKEKWTCLHDKHVSLGATMVAFGGFDMPLLYQNAGIAPEHYAVREKVGLFDVSHMGEVTVKGKDAERYVNHIFTNDVTGIPTGKILYGMMCYENGGTVDDLLVYKMGENDFFLVINAANIDKDWAWMQENAKGFDIDLQNRSDFYGQIAIQGPESEHVVETVLGIPCAEMVFYTCKSLELTDDSGQMIVDSYDYQQDGNPPQQSNHNCQLSTIHCQLIISRTGYTGEDGFEIYASHDYIRECWDKLIAAGVQACGLGCRDTLRFEVGLPLYGDELSEDITPIMAGLGMFVKLDKAEFIGKEALAKQKSEGPAKKLVGIELFDKAIPRHGYTVLNKAGVPIGEVTTGYHTLSSDKSVCMALIDAQYAKLDTEVLIQIRKKVFPGKVVKKQFYHKNYKK
;
A
#
# COMPACT_ATOMS: atom_id res chain seq x y z
N MET A 1 12.23 11.25 -1.11
CA MET A 1 10.84 11.73 -1.16
C MET A 1 10.81 13.04 -1.91
N ALA A 2 10.35 13.06 -3.16
CA ALA A 2 10.13 14.29 -3.90
C ALA A 2 8.80 14.86 -3.43
N ILE A 3 8.84 15.80 -2.49
CA ILE A 3 7.68 16.54 -2.04
C ILE A 3 7.30 17.46 -3.19
N ARG A 4 6.31 17.06 -4.01
CA ARG A 4 5.59 18.01 -4.85
C ARG A 4 4.74 18.86 -3.92
N GLN A 5 5.07 20.14 -3.80
CA GLN A 5 4.18 21.14 -3.23
C GLN A 5 2.96 21.27 -4.15
N GLU A 6 1.88 20.59 -3.85
CA GLU A 6 0.56 20.94 -4.36
C GLU A 6 -0.05 21.98 -3.43
N LEU A 7 -0.31 23.14 -4.01
CA LEU A 7 -0.88 24.31 -3.35
C LEU A 7 -2.34 24.04 -2.94
N GLU A 8 -2.65 24.27 -1.65
CA GLU A 8 -3.95 24.64 -1.08
C GLU A 8 -5.17 23.71 -1.32
N LYS A 9 -5.05 22.40 -1.08
CA LYS A 9 -6.18 21.63 -0.57
C LYS A 9 -6.03 21.50 0.94
N LYS A 10 -7.09 21.79 1.69
CA LYS A 10 -7.14 21.57 3.14
C LYS A 10 -6.85 20.09 3.38
N GLU A 11 -5.71 19.79 3.98
CA GLU A 11 -5.27 18.43 4.23
C GLU A 11 -6.28 17.70 5.13
N LYS A 12 -6.59 16.46 4.80
CA LYS A 12 -7.39 15.57 5.66
C LYS A 12 -6.54 15.10 6.84
N TRP A 13 -7.18 14.73 7.93
CA TRP A 13 -6.56 14.13 9.10
C TRP A 13 -7.06 12.69 9.25
N THR A 14 -6.13 11.80 9.59
CA THR A 14 -6.51 10.46 10.03
C THR A 14 -7.08 10.48 11.44
N CYS A 15 -7.73 9.40 11.85
CA CYS A 15 -8.21 9.26 13.23
C CYS A 15 -7.08 9.27 14.28
N LEU A 16 -5.82 9.14 13.88
CA LEU A 16 -4.64 9.12 14.75
C LEU A 16 -3.82 10.43 14.72
N HIS A 17 -4.24 11.44 13.95
CA HIS A 17 -3.48 12.66 13.74
C HIS A 17 -3.02 13.33 15.06
N ASP A 18 -3.92 13.51 16.03
CA ASP A 18 -3.60 14.10 17.33
C ASP A 18 -2.59 13.27 18.14
N LYS A 19 -2.62 11.93 17.98
CA LYS A 19 -1.66 11.00 18.58
C LYS A 19 -0.26 11.22 18.02
N HIS A 20 -0.14 11.41 16.69
CA HIS A 20 1.15 11.70 16.04
C HIS A 20 1.74 13.01 16.52
N VAL A 21 0.93 14.08 16.58
CA VAL A 21 1.36 15.38 17.08
C VAL A 21 1.81 15.28 18.54
N SER A 22 1.05 14.57 19.39
CA SER A 22 1.39 14.41 20.82
C SER A 22 2.68 13.59 21.04
N LEU A 23 3.00 12.67 20.13
CA LEU A 23 4.24 11.89 20.15
C LEU A 23 5.43 12.63 19.52
N GLY A 24 5.26 13.89 19.11
CA GLY A 24 6.33 14.71 18.52
C GLY A 24 6.70 14.31 17.08
N ALA A 25 5.74 13.85 16.29
CA ALA A 25 5.98 13.56 14.88
C ALA A 25 6.26 14.83 14.08
N THR A 26 7.14 14.72 13.09
CA THR A 26 7.25 15.71 12.02
C THR A 26 6.20 15.37 10.97
N MET A 27 5.20 16.25 10.83
CA MET A 27 4.09 16.04 9.91
C MET A 27 4.40 16.58 8.52
N VAL A 28 3.84 15.92 7.49
CA VAL A 28 3.99 16.30 6.07
C VAL A 28 2.73 15.94 5.27
N ALA A 29 2.45 16.71 4.23
CA ALA A 29 1.41 16.38 3.26
C ALA A 29 1.76 15.10 2.49
N PHE A 30 0.85 14.13 2.48
CA PHE A 30 0.98 12.89 1.72
C PHE A 30 -0.39 12.33 1.33
N GLY A 31 -0.63 12.14 0.02
CA GLY A 31 -1.88 11.58 -0.48
C GLY A 31 -3.14 12.38 -0.10
N GLY A 32 -3.02 13.70 0.13
CA GLY A 32 -4.11 14.57 0.58
C GLY A 32 -4.33 14.58 2.10
N PHE A 33 -3.47 13.91 2.87
CA PHE A 33 -3.51 13.85 4.33
C PHE A 33 -2.27 14.49 4.95
N ASP A 34 -2.42 15.00 6.19
CA ASP A 34 -1.30 15.40 7.05
C ASP A 34 -0.82 14.18 7.84
N MET A 35 0.37 13.66 7.47
CA MET A 35 0.88 12.37 7.92
C MET A 35 2.24 12.47 8.63
N PRO A 36 2.56 11.58 9.57
CA PRO A 36 3.86 11.55 10.22
C PRO A 36 4.96 11.11 9.26
N LEU A 37 5.93 11.97 8.99
CA LEU A 37 7.14 11.62 8.22
C LEU A 37 8.10 10.75 9.06
N LEU A 38 8.33 11.18 10.30
CA LEU A 38 9.17 10.52 11.30
C LEU A 38 8.80 11.03 12.70
N TYR A 39 9.20 10.28 13.73
CA TYR A 39 9.09 10.69 15.12
C TYR A 39 10.44 11.23 15.62
N GLN A 40 10.45 12.45 16.20
CA GLN A 40 11.69 13.15 16.54
C GLN A 40 12.55 12.43 17.59
N ASN A 41 11.93 11.62 18.45
CA ASN A 41 12.62 10.82 19.47
C ASN A 41 13.39 9.62 18.88
N ALA A 42 13.12 9.23 17.64
CA ALA A 42 13.76 8.11 16.97
C ALA A 42 14.43 8.54 15.64
N GLY A 43 13.63 9.03 14.67
CA GLY A 43 14.08 9.31 13.31
C GLY A 43 14.02 8.08 12.40
N ILE A 44 14.22 8.29 11.09
CA ILE A 44 13.98 7.27 10.06
C ILE A 44 14.79 5.97 10.28
N ALA A 45 16.08 6.06 10.60
CA ALA A 45 16.93 4.87 10.70
C ALA A 45 16.58 4.00 11.93
N PRO A 46 16.44 4.51 13.15
CA PRO A 46 15.96 3.71 14.27
C PRO A 46 14.56 3.12 14.08
N GLU A 47 13.63 3.87 13.46
CA GLU A 47 12.31 3.34 13.10
C GLU A 47 12.44 2.15 12.12
N HIS A 48 13.30 2.26 11.10
CA HIS A 48 13.58 1.21 10.15
C HIS A 48 14.12 -0.06 10.82
N TYR A 49 15.11 0.09 11.72
CA TYR A 49 15.68 -1.04 12.44
C TYR A 49 14.70 -1.65 13.45
N ALA A 50 13.82 -0.85 14.06
CA ALA A 50 12.75 -1.38 14.91
C ALA A 50 11.87 -2.38 14.14
N VAL A 51 11.51 -2.06 12.89
CA VAL A 51 10.74 -2.97 12.03
C VAL A 51 11.56 -4.20 11.61
N ARG A 52 12.84 -4.02 11.25
CA ARG A 52 13.69 -5.15 10.83
C ARG A 52 14.01 -6.12 11.95
N GLU A 53 14.18 -5.64 13.17
CA GLU A 53 14.72 -6.42 14.29
C GLU A 53 13.67 -6.80 15.35
N LYS A 54 12.57 -6.03 15.45
CA LYS A 54 11.53 -6.18 16.48
C LYS A 54 10.13 -6.00 15.91
N VAL A 55 9.54 -4.83 16.17
CA VAL A 55 8.19 -4.46 15.71
C VAL A 55 8.05 -2.95 15.60
N GLY A 56 7.45 -2.49 14.50
CA GLY A 56 7.05 -1.11 14.29
C GLY A 56 5.55 -0.97 14.03
N LEU A 57 4.99 0.17 14.39
CA LEU A 57 3.59 0.51 14.26
C LEU A 57 3.42 1.69 13.30
N PHE A 58 2.60 1.51 12.27
CA PHE A 58 2.30 2.54 11.28
C PHE A 58 0.82 2.90 11.31
N ASP A 59 0.53 4.19 11.22
CA ASP A 59 -0.77 4.67 10.77
C ASP A 59 -0.84 4.56 9.26
N VAL A 60 -1.80 3.81 8.76
CA VAL A 60 -2.11 3.67 7.34
C VAL A 60 -3.58 3.99 7.03
N SER A 61 -4.26 4.69 7.97
CA SER A 61 -5.67 5.13 7.86
C SER A 61 -5.92 6.16 6.75
N HIS A 62 -4.88 6.55 6.02
CA HIS A 62 -5.00 7.38 4.82
C HIS A 62 -5.34 6.57 3.57
N MET A 63 -5.24 5.23 3.62
CA MET A 63 -5.65 4.37 2.51
C MET A 63 -7.15 4.45 2.28
N GLY A 64 -7.60 3.99 1.11
CA GLY A 64 -9.00 3.92 0.77
C GLY A 64 -9.53 2.50 0.84
N GLU A 65 -10.76 2.36 1.34
CA GLU A 65 -11.45 1.09 1.46
C GLU A 65 -12.77 1.11 0.68
N VAL A 66 -12.93 0.09 -0.17
CA VAL A 66 -14.14 -0.07 -0.99
C VAL A 66 -14.72 -1.46 -0.77
N THR A 67 -16.04 -1.56 -0.54
CA THR A 67 -16.75 -2.83 -0.48
C THR A 67 -17.49 -3.09 -1.79
N VAL A 68 -17.47 -4.35 -2.23
CA VAL A 68 -18.17 -4.84 -3.42
C VAL A 68 -18.98 -6.07 -3.01
N LYS A 69 -20.31 -5.96 -2.98
CA LYS A 69 -21.23 -7.05 -2.60
C LYS A 69 -22.26 -7.27 -3.69
N GLY A 70 -22.83 -8.46 -3.76
CA GLY A 70 -23.92 -8.78 -4.68
C GLY A 70 -23.60 -9.93 -5.62
N LYS A 71 -24.60 -10.41 -6.35
CA LYS A 71 -24.50 -11.64 -7.16
C LYS A 71 -23.45 -11.56 -8.28
N ASP A 72 -23.11 -10.36 -8.74
CA ASP A 72 -22.11 -10.11 -9.76
C ASP A 72 -20.76 -9.63 -9.18
N ALA A 73 -20.57 -9.64 -7.85
CA ALA A 73 -19.37 -9.09 -7.22
C ALA A 73 -18.07 -9.73 -7.70
N GLU A 74 -18.01 -11.08 -7.79
CA GLU A 74 -16.83 -11.78 -8.29
C GLU A 74 -16.55 -11.44 -9.77
N ARG A 75 -17.59 -11.39 -10.60
CA ARG A 75 -17.49 -11.02 -12.02
C ARG A 75 -17.02 -9.58 -12.19
N TYR A 76 -17.54 -8.64 -11.39
CA TYR A 76 -17.14 -7.24 -11.41
C TYR A 76 -15.69 -7.06 -10.96
N VAL A 77 -15.30 -7.66 -9.83
CA VAL A 77 -13.91 -7.57 -9.36
C VAL A 77 -12.96 -8.17 -10.40
N ASN A 78 -13.29 -9.30 -11.01
CA ASN A 78 -12.50 -9.85 -12.11
C ASN A 78 -12.43 -8.92 -13.34
N HIS A 79 -13.48 -8.16 -13.61
CA HIS A 79 -13.51 -7.21 -14.74
C HIS A 79 -12.54 -6.04 -14.55
N ILE A 80 -12.43 -5.52 -13.33
CA ILE A 80 -11.58 -4.35 -13.03
C ILE A 80 -10.16 -4.70 -12.57
N PHE A 81 -9.86 -5.95 -12.26
CA PHE A 81 -8.63 -6.37 -11.59
C PHE A 81 -7.80 -7.33 -12.47
N THR A 82 -6.49 -7.13 -12.53
CA THR A 82 -5.59 -7.93 -13.39
C THR A 82 -5.35 -9.34 -12.88
N ASN A 83 -5.44 -9.58 -11.56
CA ASN A 83 -5.33 -10.93 -11.00
C ASN A 83 -6.69 -11.65 -11.08
N ASP A 84 -6.74 -12.93 -10.77
CA ASP A 84 -7.92 -13.76 -10.88
C ASP A 84 -8.49 -14.10 -9.50
N VAL A 85 -9.72 -13.60 -9.22
CA VAL A 85 -10.44 -13.88 -7.98
C VAL A 85 -11.43 -15.03 -8.11
N THR A 86 -11.51 -15.70 -9.28
CA THR A 86 -12.46 -16.78 -9.53
C THR A 86 -12.24 -17.94 -8.56
N GLY A 87 -13.25 -18.24 -7.77
CA GLY A 87 -13.25 -19.40 -6.89
C GLY A 87 -12.20 -19.40 -5.78
N ILE A 88 -11.55 -18.27 -5.49
CA ILE A 88 -10.63 -18.20 -4.35
C ILE A 88 -11.41 -18.38 -3.03
N PRO A 89 -10.82 -19.00 -2.02
CA PRO A 89 -11.49 -19.22 -0.73
C PRO A 89 -11.71 -17.90 0.03
N THR A 90 -12.78 -17.85 0.82
CA THR A 90 -12.99 -16.78 1.80
C THR A 90 -11.77 -16.65 2.71
N GLY A 91 -11.39 -15.42 3.05
CA GLY A 91 -10.18 -15.10 3.81
C GLY A 91 -8.92 -14.98 2.94
N LYS A 92 -8.98 -15.27 1.62
CA LYS A 92 -7.82 -15.09 0.74
C LYS A 92 -7.68 -13.65 0.29
N ILE A 93 -6.43 -13.18 0.19
CA ILE A 93 -6.07 -11.85 -0.31
C ILE A 93 -5.24 -12.01 -1.58
N LEU A 94 -5.50 -11.15 -2.56
CA LEU A 94 -4.72 -11.05 -3.78
C LEU A 94 -4.24 -9.61 -3.99
N TYR A 95 -3.00 -9.47 -4.44
CA TYR A 95 -2.46 -8.22 -4.97
C TYR A 95 -2.58 -8.20 -6.49
N GLY A 96 -2.85 -7.04 -7.05
CA GLY A 96 -2.88 -6.82 -8.49
C GLY A 96 -3.17 -5.36 -8.80
N MET A 97 -3.54 -5.08 -10.04
CA MET A 97 -3.73 -3.73 -10.53
C MET A 97 -5.11 -3.56 -11.19
N MET A 98 -5.62 -2.35 -11.15
CA MET A 98 -6.60 -1.84 -12.09
C MET A 98 -5.85 -1.17 -13.25
N CYS A 99 -6.31 -1.38 -14.47
CA CYS A 99 -5.64 -0.83 -15.67
C CYS A 99 -6.63 -0.10 -16.56
N TYR A 100 -6.12 0.90 -17.28
CA TYR A 100 -6.82 1.48 -18.43
C TYR A 100 -6.80 0.53 -19.64
N GLU A 101 -7.62 0.78 -20.65
CA GLU A 101 -7.69 -0.04 -21.88
C GLU A 101 -6.34 -0.12 -22.61
N ASN A 102 -5.51 0.93 -22.52
CA ASN A 102 -4.15 0.95 -23.10
C ASN A 102 -3.12 0.17 -22.28
N GLY A 103 -3.51 -0.40 -21.13
CA GLY A 103 -2.65 -1.17 -20.23
C GLY A 103 -1.90 -0.34 -19.19
N GLY A 104 -2.01 1.00 -19.19
CA GLY A 104 -1.50 1.86 -18.14
C GLY A 104 -2.19 1.56 -16.81
N THR A 105 -1.50 1.78 -15.70
CA THR A 105 -2.02 1.44 -14.37
C THR A 105 -2.93 2.54 -13.84
N VAL A 106 -4.17 2.19 -13.50
CA VAL A 106 -5.09 3.07 -12.76
C VAL A 106 -4.63 3.16 -11.32
N ASP A 107 -4.47 1.99 -10.66
CA ASP A 107 -3.90 1.86 -9.32
C ASP A 107 -3.48 0.40 -9.06
N ASP A 108 -2.64 0.19 -8.04
CA ASP A 108 -2.36 -1.13 -7.49
C ASP A 108 -3.07 -1.29 -6.14
N LEU A 109 -3.63 -2.46 -5.89
CA LEU A 109 -4.52 -2.68 -4.76
C LEU A 109 -4.45 -4.09 -4.19
N LEU A 110 -4.94 -4.23 -2.97
CA LEU A 110 -5.24 -5.52 -2.36
C LEU A 110 -6.75 -5.81 -2.47
N VAL A 111 -7.09 -7.03 -2.86
CA VAL A 111 -8.45 -7.55 -2.93
C VAL A 111 -8.61 -8.68 -1.93
N TYR A 112 -9.51 -8.51 -0.99
CA TYR A 112 -9.84 -9.44 0.10
C TYR A 112 -11.15 -10.15 -0.22
N LYS A 113 -11.18 -11.47 -0.18
CA LYS A 113 -12.40 -12.27 -0.29
C LYS A 113 -13.04 -12.41 1.09
N MET A 114 -14.06 -11.61 1.38
CA MET A 114 -14.73 -11.62 2.69
C MET A 114 -15.83 -12.67 2.81
N GLY A 115 -16.44 -13.04 1.68
CA GLY A 115 -17.50 -14.03 1.58
C GLY A 115 -17.73 -14.49 0.15
N GLU A 116 -18.78 -15.28 -0.12
CA GLU A 116 -19.06 -15.81 -1.46
C GLU A 116 -19.16 -14.70 -2.52
N ASN A 117 -19.94 -13.66 -2.21
CA ASN A 117 -20.15 -12.51 -3.09
C ASN A 117 -19.82 -11.19 -2.35
N ASP A 118 -18.75 -11.20 -1.58
CA ASP A 118 -18.35 -10.09 -0.71
C ASP A 118 -16.85 -9.89 -0.80
N PHE A 119 -16.44 -8.69 -1.26
CA PHE A 119 -15.05 -8.29 -1.41
C PHE A 119 -14.80 -6.97 -0.72
N PHE A 120 -13.59 -6.85 -0.17
CA PHE A 120 -13.07 -5.63 0.42
C PHE A 120 -11.76 -5.28 -0.33
N LEU A 121 -11.71 -4.07 -0.88
CA LEU A 121 -10.61 -3.57 -1.70
C LEU A 121 -9.90 -2.45 -0.97
N VAL A 122 -8.58 -2.49 -0.94
CA VAL A 122 -7.72 -1.45 -0.32
C VAL A 122 -6.92 -0.76 -1.40
N ILE A 123 -7.16 0.54 -1.59
CA ILE A 123 -6.61 1.38 -2.67
C ILE A 123 -5.70 2.48 -2.11
N ASN A 124 -4.85 3.06 -2.96
CA ASN A 124 -3.88 4.07 -2.54
C ASN A 124 -4.52 5.42 -2.22
N ALA A 125 -4.08 6.07 -1.13
CA ALA A 125 -4.60 7.33 -0.61
C ALA A 125 -4.72 8.46 -1.65
N ALA A 126 -3.67 8.68 -2.44
CA ALA A 126 -3.64 9.74 -3.45
C ALA A 126 -4.63 9.52 -4.60
N ASN A 127 -5.12 8.29 -4.75
CA ASN A 127 -5.95 7.84 -5.85
C ASN A 127 -7.43 7.63 -5.48
N ILE A 128 -7.82 7.76 -4.21
CA ILE A 128 -9.17 7.42 -3.72
C ILE A 128 -10.27 8.01 -4.62
N ASP A 129 -10.25 9.31 -4.88
CA ASP A 129 -11.29 9.98 -5.66
C ASP A 129 -11.29 9.51 -7.13
N LYS A 130 -10.10 9.36 -7.73
CA LYS A 130 -9.91 8.87 -9.10
C LYS A 130 -10.39 7.43 -9.24
N ASP A 131 -9.95 6.57 -8.34
CA ASP A 131 -10.26 5.14 -8.36
C ASP A 131 -11.74 4.89 -8.11
N TRP A 132 -12.33 5.63 -7.16
CA TRP A 132 -13.75 5.56 -6.88
C TRP A 132 -14.59 5.92 -8.11
N ALA A 133 -14.26 7.04 -8.79
CA ALA A 133 -14.95 7.45 -10.00
C ALA A 133 -14.80 6.40 -11.12
N TRP A 134 -13.58 5.85 -11.30
CA TRP A 134 -13.30 4.83 -12.29
C TRP A 134 -14.03 3.52 -11.99
N MET A 135 -14.09 3.08 -10.72
CA MET A 135 -14.83 1.89 -10.29
C MET A 135 -16.33 2.06 -10.55
N GLN A 136 -16.92 3.21 -10.24
CA GLN A 136 -18.33 3.50 -10.49
C GLN A 136 -18.67 3.50 -11.99
N GLU A 137 -17.79 4.04 -12.83
CA GLU A 137 -17.99 4.05 -14.28
C GLU A 137 -18.05 2.61 -14.83
N ASN A 138 -17.17 1.74 -14.34
CA ASN A 138 -17.05 0.35 -14.77
C ASN A 138 -18.02 -0.61 -14.04
N ALA A 139 -18.84 -0.12 -13.10
CA ALA A 139 -19.86 -0.90 -12.41
C ALA A 139 -21.17 -1.06 -13.21
N LYS A 140 -21.31 -0.32 -14.31
CA LYS A 140 -22.55 -0.32 -15.12
C LYS A 140 -22.83 -1.71 -15.71
N GLY A 141 -24.03 -2.24 -15.44
CA GLY A 141 -24.47 -3.55 -15.92
C GLY A 141 -24.12 -4.72 -14.99
N PHE A 142 -23.58 -4.45 -13.82
CA PHE A 142 -23.38 -5.44 -12.76
C PHE A 142 -24.41 -5.24 -11.65
N ASP A 143 -24.95 -6.32 -11.11
CA ASP A 143 -25.84 -6.30 -9.96
C ASP A 143 -25.02 -6.40 -8.68
N ILE A 144 -24.51 -5.26 -8.24
CA ILE A 144 -23.62 -5.10 -7.08
C ILE A 144 -24.02 -3.91 -6.23
N ASP A 145 -23.71 -4.01 -4.95
CA ASP A 145 -23.62 -2.90 -4.00
C ASP A 145 -22.15 -2.51 -3.87
N LEU A 146 -21.80 -1.37 -4.45
CA LEU A 146 -20.44 -0.81 -4.46
C LEU A 146 -20.42 0.41 -3.55
N GLN A 147 -19.64 0.38 -2.47
CA GLN A 147 -19.58 1.46 -1.48
C GLN A 147 -18.13 1.88 -1.18
N ASN A 148 -17.89 3.19 -1.20
CA ASN A 148 -16.67 3.76 -0.63
C ASN A 148 -16.84 3.85 0.89
N ARG A 149 -15.97 3.17 1.62
CA ARG A 149 -15.97 3.07 3.08
C ARG A 149 -14.73 3.71 3.73
N SER A 150 -13.94 4.46 2.95
CA SER A 150 -12.66 5.04 3.39
C SER A 150 -12.79 5.94 4.62
N ASP A 151 -13.90 6.68 4.74
CA ASP A 151 -14.12 7.54 5.89
C ASP A 151 -14.62 6.78 7.15
N PHE A 152 -14.94 5.49 7.01
CA PHE A 152 -15.42 4.66 8.12
C PHE A 152 -14.27 3.91 8.80
N TYR A 153 -13.31 3.40 8.02
CA TYR A 153 -12.22 2.61 8.55
C TYR A 153 -11.03 3.47 8.96
N GLY A 154 -10.47 3.17 10.13
CA GLY A 154 -9.07 3.44 10.42
C GLY A 154 -8.26 2.18 10.14
N GLN A 155 -6.99 2.34 9.82
CA GLN A 155 -6.08 1.24 9.52
C GLN A 155 -4.73 1.44 10.21
N ILE A 156 -4.24 0.41 10.91
CA ILE A 156 -2.88 0.35 11.43
C ILE A 156 -2.14 -0.87 10.91
N ALA A 157 -0.83 -0.73 10.72
CA ALA A 157 0.05 -1.83 10.35
C ALA A 157 1.08 -2.10 11.46
N ILE A 158 1.14 -3.34 11.95
CA ILE A 158 2.08 -3.82 12.96
C ILE A 158 3.06 -4.74 12.24
N GLN A 159 4.31 -4.32 12.10
CA GLN A 159 5.26 -4.93 11.17
C GLN A 159 6.59 -5.26 11.85
N GLY A 160 7.12 -6.45 11.61
CA GLY A 160 8.38 -6.94 12.13
C GLY A 160 8.29 -8.34 12.72
N PRO A 161 9.43 -8.98 13.07
CA PRO A 161 9.46 -10.37 13.53
C PRO A 161 8.69 -10.63 14.83
N GLU A 162 8.45 -9.59 15.67
CA GLU A 162 7.69 -9.72 16.92
C GLU A 162 6.19 -9.36 16.75
N SER A 163 5.74 -9.06 15.52
CA SER A 163 4.36 -8.57 15.27
C SER A 163 3.29 -9.57 15.71
N GLU A 164 3.46 -10.88 15.45
CA GLU A 164 2.54 -11.93 15.89
C GLU A 164 2.39 -11.95 17.41
N HIS A 165 3.51 -11.95 18.12
CA HIS A 165 3.50 -11.93 19.60
C HIS A 165 2.78 -10.69 20.14
N VAL A 166 3.07 -9.52 19.60
CA VAL A 166 2.47 -8.25 20.05
C VAL A 166 0.97 -8.20 19.78
N VAL A 167 0.52 -8.63 18.58
CA VAL A 167 -0.90 -8.67 18.25
C VAL A 167 -1.67 -9.59 19.21
N GLU A 168 -1.13 -10.77 19.52
CA GLU A 168 -1.79 -11.71 20.43
C GLU A 168 -1.76 -11.27 21.89
N THR A 169 -0.62 -10.77 22.40
CA THR A 169 -0.46 -10.48 23.81
C THR A 169 -0.96 -9.09 24.24
N VAL A 170 -0.85 -8.08 23.35
CA VAL A 170 -1.25 -6.70 23.67
C VAL A 170 -2.69 -6.42 23.24
N LEU A 171 -3.08 -6.89 22.05
CA LEU A 171 -4.42 -6.65 21.52
C LEU A 171 -5.39 -7.80 21.81
N GLY A 172 -4.90 -8.98 22.21
CA GLY A 172 -5.73 -10.15 22.45
C GLY A 172 -6.34 -10.76 21.18
N ILE A 173 -5.80 -10.45 19.99
CA ILE A 173 -6.33 -10.91 18.71
C ILE A 173 -5.58 -12.17 18.27
N PRO A 174 -6.24 -13.36 18.17
CA PRO A 174 -5.59 -14.61 17.79
C PRO A 174 -5.19 -14.58 16.30
N CYS A 175 -3.89 -14.62 16.01
CA CYS A 175 -3.35 -14.50 14.67
C CYS A 175 -2.24 -15.49 14.28
N ALA A 176 -1.75 -16.34 15.22
CA ALA A 176 -0.63 -17.25 14.99
C ALA A 176 -0.87 -18.26 13.83
N GLU A 177 -2.11 -18.70 13.64
CA GLU A 177 -2.47 -19.65 12.57
C GLU A 177 -2.74 -18.99 11.21
N MET A 178 -2.70 -17.65 11.13
CA MET A 178 -2.93 -16.94 9.86
C MET A 178 -1.76 -17.16 8.92
N VAL A 179 -2.06 -17.45 7.66
CA VAL A 179 -1.07 -17.58 6.59
C VAL A 179 -0.89 -16.23 5.89
N PHE A 180 0.31 -15.98 5.38
CA PHE A 180 0.59 -14.77 4.61
C PHE A 180 -0.40 -14.60 3.44
N TYR A 181 -0.91 -13.38 3.25
CA TYR A 181 -1.98 -13.03 2.31
C TYR A 181 -3.32 -13.73 2.61
N THR A 182 -3.65 -13.79 3.90
CA THR A 182 -5.01 -14.13 4.37
C THR A 182 -5.55 -13.10 5.36
N CYS A 183 -6.87 -13.05 5.48
CA CYS A 183 -7.56 -12.21 6.44
C CYS A 183 -8.61 -13.00 7.24
N LYS A 184 -8.97 -12.43 8.39
CA LYS A 184 -10.11 -12.84 9.20
C LYS A 184 -10.95 -11.62 9.52
N SER A 185 -12.26 -11.82 9.60
CA SER A 185 -13.19 -10.86 10.15
C SER A 185 -13.62 -11.31 11.52
N LEU A 186 -13.58 -10.41 12.49
CA LEU A 186 -13.94 -10.66 13.88
C LEU A 186 -15.03 -9.66 14.28
N GLU A 187 -16.04 -10.15 14.98
CA GLU A 187 -17.03 -9.28 15.62
C GLU A 187 -16.44 -8.75 16.94
N LEU A 188 -16.55 -7.44 17.15
CA LEU A 188 -16.10 -6.82 18.38
C LEU A 188 -17.21 -6.94 19.43
N THR A 189 -16.87 -7.52 20.57
CA THR A 189 -17.76 -7.61 21.73
C THR A 189 -17.15 -6.86 22.92
N ASP A 190 -18.01 -6.26 23.75
CA ASP A 190 -17.58 -5.68 25.02
C ASP A 190 -17.23 -6.76 26.06
N ASP A 191 -16.77 -6.34 27.24
CA ASP A 191 -16.40 -7.23 28.36
C ASP A 191 -17.55 -8.13 28.85
N SER A 192 -18.81 -7.82 28.49
CA SER A 192 -20.00 -8.63 28.79
C SER A 192 -20.31 -9.66 27.71
N GLY A 193 -19.56 -9.67 26.59
CA GLY A 193 -19.84 -10.48 25.40
C GLY A 193 -20.94 -9.89 24.51
N GLN A 194 -21.36 -8.64 24.76
CA GLN A 194 -22.34 -7.95 23.92
C GLN A 194 -21.62 -7.25 22.76
N MET A 195 -22.17 -7.38 21.54
CA MET A 195 -21.57 -6.76 20.35
C MET A 195 -21.47 -5.24 20.50
N ILE A 196 -20.28 -4.71 20.25
CA ILE A 196 -20.08 -3.26 20.19
C ILE A 196 -20.74 -2.76 18.91
N VAL A 197 -21.68 -1.85 19.07
CA VAL A 197 -22.38 -1.19 17.97
C VAL A 197 -21.90 0.24 17.91
N ASP A 198 -21.28 0.63 16.80
CA ASP A 198 -20.93 2.04 16.58
C ASP A 198 -22.18 2.88 16.41
N SER A 199 -22.32 3.91 17.23
CA SER A 199 -23.45 4.85 17.22
C SER A 199 -23.23 6.06 16.30
N TYR A 200 -22.32 5.99 15.36
CA TYR A 200 -22.03 7.10 14.46
C TYR A 200 -22.96 7.10 13.24
N ASP A 201 -23.85 8.08 13.22
CA ASP A 201 -24.59 8.48 12.02
C ASP A 201 -23.70 9.41 11.19
N TYR A 202 -23.22 8.93 10.05
CA TYR A 202 -22.40 9.72 9.12
C TYR A 202 -23.34 10.66 8.34
N GLN A 203 -23.34 11.94 8.66
CA GLN A 203 -24.00 12.96 7.82
C GLN A 203 -23.10 13.24 6.60
N GLN A 204 -23.71 13.20 5.42
CA GLN A 204 -23.05 13.38 4.10
C GLN A 204 -22.40 14.77 3.86
N ASP A 205 -22.30 15.62 4.88
CA ASP A 205 -22.01 17.06 4.74
C ASP A 205 -20.60 17.46 5.20
N GLY A 206 -19.70 16.52 5.51
CA GLY A 206 -18.28 16.81 5.80
C GLY A 206 -18.03 17.60 7.10
N ASN A 207 -18.96 17.67 8.03
CA ASN A 207 -18.79 18.29 9.34
C ASN A 207 -18.53 17.23 10.42
N PRO A 208 -17.66 17.51 11.43
CA PRO A 208 -17.45 16.58 12.53
C PRO A 208 -18.77 16.35 13.30
N PRO A 209 -19.02 15.12 13.77
CA PRO A 209 -20.28 14.77 14.41
C PRO A 209 -20.52 15.62 15.66
N GLN A 210 -21.61 16.36 15.69
CA GLN A 210 -22.12 16.97 16.91
C GLN A 210 -22.90 15.90 17.67
N GLN A 211 -22.61 15.73 18.97
CA GLN A 211 -23.40 14.89 19.88
C GLN A 211 -24.86 15.36 19.88
N SER A 212 -25.71 14.68 19.16
CA SER A 212 -27.15 14.94 19.19
C SER A 212 -27.88 13.77 19.83
N ASN A 213 -28.47 14.02 21.00
CA ASN A 213 -29.50 13.20 21.62
C ASN A 213 -30.75 13.23 20.75
N HIS A 214 -30.86 12.40 19.74
CA HIS A 214 -32.12 12.20 19.02
C HIS A 214 -32.32 10.71 18.72
N ASN A 215 -33.50 10.20 19.15
CA ASN A 215 -34.05 8.90 18.80
C ASN A 215 -34.27 8.80 17.28
N CYS A 216 -33.24 8.42 16.53
CA CYS A 216 -33.36 7.95 15.16
C CYS A 216 -33.27 6.42 15.15
N GLN A 217 -34.06 5.76 14.31
CA GLN A 217 -33.96 4.32 14.10
C GLN A 217 -32.54 4.01 13.57
N LEU A 218 -31.69 3.53 14.47
CA LEU A 218 -30.32 3.13 14.21
C LEU A 218 -30.30 1.95 13.23
N SER A 219 -29.78 2.18 12.04
CA SER A 219 -29.21 1.07 11.27
C SER A 219 -27.99 0.60 12.07
N THR A 220 -28.12 -0.54 12.74
CA THR A 220 -27.06 -1.19 13.52
C THR A 220 -25.93 -1.57 12.59
N ILE A 221 -24.91 -0.71 12.44
CA ILE A 221 -23.66 -1.06 11.78
C ILE A 221 -22.85 -1.85 12.81
N HIS A 222 -22.77 -3.18 12.61
CA HIS A 222 -21.91 -4.02 13.42
C HIS A 222 -20.46 -3.58 13.22
N CYS A 223 -19.78 -3.26 14.32
CA CYS A 223 -18.37 -2.93 14.27
C CYS A 223 -17.58 -4.21 13.99
N GLN A 224 -17.10 -4.32 12.77
CA GLN A 224 -16.35 -5.48 12.29
C GLN A 224 -14.87 -5.14 12.23
N LEU A 225 -14.06 -5.91 12.94
CA LEU A 225 -12.62 -5.89 12.84
C LEU A 225 -12.18 -6.79 11.69
N ILE A 226 -11.39 -6.27 10.77
CA ILE A 226 -10.67 -7.09 9.79
C ILE A 226 -9.21 -7.10 10.19
N ILE A 227 -8.62 -8.27 10.33
CA ILE A 227 -7.17 -8.45 10.47
C ILE A 227 -6.64 -9.24 9.28
N SER A 228 -5.53 -8.78 8.71
CA SER A 228 -4.83 -9.48 7.63
C SER A 228 -3.36 -9.70 7.98
N ARG A 229 -2.78 -10.82 7.50
CA ARG A 229 -1.34 -11.04 7.56
C ARG A 229 -0.73 -10.53 6.26
N THR A 230 -0.56 -9.22 6.20
CA THR A 230 -0.08 -8.43 5.06
C THR A 230 0.86 -7.34 5.56
N GLY A 231 1.47 -6.62 4.63
CA GLY A 231 2.33 -5.47 4.94
C GLY A 231 3.14 -5.01 3.75
N TYR A 232 3.81 -3.86 3.93
CA TYR A 232 4.55 -3.15 2.91
C TYR A 232 6.02 -2.96 3.30
N THR A 233 6.57 -3.85 4.13
CA THR A 233 7.91 -3.71 4.73
C THR A 233 8.91 -4.78 4.31
N GLY A 234 8.41 -5.93 3.89
CA GLY A 234 9.23 -7.11 3.64
C GLY A 234 9.48 -7.96 4.88
N GLU A 235 9.01 -7.53 6.04
CA GLU A 235 8.94 -8.33 7.27
C GLU A 235 7.56 -8.95 7.45
N ASP A 236 7.45 -9.92 8.34
CA ASP A 236 6.16 -10.44 8.80
C ASP A 236 5.36 -9.33 9.48
N GLY A 237 4.04 -9.38 9.38
CA GLY A 237 3.22 -8.34 9.98
C GLY A 237 1.73 -8.51 9.71
N PHE A 238 0.98 -7.64 10.37
CA PHE A 238 -0.47 -7.60 10.34
C PHE A 238 -0.98 -6.19 10.05
N GLU A 239 -2.10 -6.12 9.36
CA GLU A 239 -2.86 -4.89 9.17
C GLU A 239 -4.24 -5.08 9.78
N ILE A 240 -4.70 -4.07 10.53
CA ILE A 240 -5.97 -4.07 11.25
C ILE A 240 -6.82 -2.91 10.71
N TYR A 241 -8.04 -3.23 10.30
CA TYR A 241 -9.05 -2.30 9.83
C TYR A 241 -10.24 -2.37 10.79
N ALA A 242 -10.64 -1.25 11.34
CA ALA A 242 -11.77 -1.16 12.26
C ALA A 242 -12.31 0.29 12.32
N SER A 243 -13.33 0.52 13.14
CA SER A 243 -13.77 1.88 13.44
C SER A 243 -12.64 2.74 13.99
N HIS A 244 -12.76 4.05 13.80
CA HIS A 244 -11.78 5.01 14.27
C HIS A 244 -11.49 4.90 15.77
N ASP A 245 -12.53 4.70 16.59
CA ASP A 245 -12.36 4.59 18.06
C ASP A 245 -11.58 3.34 18.45
N TYR A 246 -11.88 2.20 17.81
CA TYR A 246 -11.13 0.97 18.07
C TYR A 246 -9.67 1.05 17.62
N ILE A 247 -9.41 1.69 16.47
CA ILE A 247 -8.04 1.92 16.01
C ILE A 247 -7.27 2.83 16.96
N ARG A 248 -7.89 3.87 17.52
CA ARG A 248 -7.29 4.74 18.55
C ARG A 248 -6.94 3.95 19.82
N GLU A 249 -7.84 3.06 20.26
CA GLU A 249 -7.59 2.19 21.41
C GLU A 249 -6.42 1.22 21.15
N CYS A 250 -6.40 0.56 19.98
CA CYS A 250 -5.29 -0.32 19.59
C CYS A 250 -3.95 0.44 19.56
N TRP A 251 -3.95 1.64 18.98
CA TRP A 251 -2.76 2.50 18.96
C TRP A 251 -2.24 2.79 20.35
N ASP A 252 -3.11 3.23 21.26
CA ASP A 252 -2.71 3.56 22.64
C ASP A 252 -2.15 2.35 23.39
N LYS A 253 -2.78 1.18 23.26
CA LYS A 253 -2.30 -0.08 23.86
C LYS A 253 -0.91 -0.47 23.34
N LEU A 254 -0.70 -0.38 22.02
CA LEU A 254 0.57 -0.72 21.39
C LEU A 254 1.70 0.24 21.77
N ILE A 255 1.42 1.54 21.80
CA ILE A 255 2.39 2.54 22.25
C ILE A 255 2.73 2.35 23.75
N ALA A 256 1.73 2.09 24.60
CA ALA A 256 1.94 1.81 26.03
C ALA A 256 2.76 0.53 26.26
N ALA A 257 2.67 -0.45 25.36
CA ALA A 257 3.49 -1.67 25.37
C ALA A 257 4.92 -1.45 24.84
N GLY A 258 5.26 -0.23 24.37
CA GLY A 258 6.59 0.12 23.88
C GLY A 258 6.85 -0.19 22.41
N VAL A 259 5.80 -0.42 21.62
CA VAL A 259 5.95 -0.59 20.15
C VAL A 259 6.38 0.73 19.54
N GLN A 260 7.40 0.71 18.68
CA GLN A 260 7.94 1.91 18.04
C GLN A 260 6.96 2.44 16.98
N ALA A 261 6.47 3.67 17.18
CA ALA A 261 5.75 4.38 16.14
C ALA A 261 6.69 4.73 14.97
N CYS A 262 6.25 4.46 13.75
CA CYS A 262 7.04 4.60 12.52
C CYS A 262 6.31 5.47 11.51
N GLY A 263 7.06 6.39 10.86
CA GLY A 263 6.51 7.32 9.90
C GLY A 263 6.71 6.90 8.43
N LEU A 264 6.24 7.76 7.51
CA LEU A 264 6.33 7.57 6.06
C LEU A 264 7.78 7.41 5.57
N GLY A 265 8.75 8.10 6.21
CA GLY A 265 10.16 7.99 5.83
C GLY A 265 10.70 6.59 6.04
N CYS A 266 10.37 5.97 7.17
CA CYS A 266 10.68 4.57 7.48
C CYS A 266 9.93 3.63 6.51
N ARG A 267 8.61 3.83 6.31
CA ARG A 267 7.80 3.04 5.37
C ARG A 267 8.42 3.01 3.97
N ASP A 268 8.90 4.15 3.47
CA ASP A 268 9.48 4.25 2.13
C ASP A 268 10.84 3.54 2.02
N THR A 269 11.71 3.65 3.04
CA THR A 269 12.99 2.91 3.04
C THR A 269 12.79 1.40 3.08
N LEU A 270 11.81 0.92 3.87
CA LEU A 270 11.50 -0.50 4.02
C LEU A 270 10.93 -1.12 2.72
N ARG A 271 9.89 -0.49 2.13
CA ARG A 271 9.27 -0.99 0.90
C ARG A 271 10.25 -1.03 -0.26
N PHE A 272 11.07 0.03 -0.37
CA PHE A 272 12.07 0.16 -1.42
C PHE A 272 13.10 -0.96 -1.38
N GLU A 273 13.65 -1.29 -0.21
CA GLU A 273 14.66 -2.34 -0.06
C GLU A 273 14.18 -3.72 -0.53
N VAL A 274 12.88 -3.99 -0.45
CA VAL A 274 12.29 -5.25 -0.91
C VAL A 274 11.67 -5.17 -2.31
N GLY A 275 11.82 -4.02 -2.97
CA GLY A 275 11.40 -3.80 -4.35
C GLY A 275 9.89 -3.73 -4.54
N LEU A 276 9.13 -3.29 -3.52
CA LEU A 276 7.70 -3.03 -3.66
C LEU A 276 7.50 -1.67 -4.36
N PRO A 277 6.60 -1.61 -5.36
CA PRO A 277 6.34 -0.38 -6.10
C PRO A 277 5.57 0.64 -5.27
N LEU A 278 5.68 1.91 -5.63
CA LEU A 278 4.82 2.99 -5.19
C LEU A 278 4.15 3.60 -6.42
N TYR A 279 2.82 3.75 -6.38
CA TYR A 279 2.10 4.46 -7.43
C TYR A 279 2.55 5.93 -7.50
N GLY A 280 2.78 6.41 -8.70
CA GLY A 280 3.38 7.71 -8.99
C GLY A 280 4.89 7.67 -9.24
N ASP A 281 5.58 6.61 -8.78
CA ASP A 281 7.00 6.37 -9.02
C ASP A 281 7.25 5.16 -9.95
N GLU A 282 6.86 3.95 -9.52
CA GLU A 282 7.07 2.69 -10.24
C GLU A 282 5.86 2.22 -11.04
N LEU A 283 4.67 2.75 -10.76
CA LEU A 283 3.41 2.53 -11.45
C LEU A 283 2.73 3.86 -11.73
N SER A 284 2.11 4.01 -12.89
CA SER A 284 1.33 5.18 -13.28
C SER A 284 0.46 4.87 -14.50
N GLU A 285 -0.31 5.85 -14.98
CA GLU A 285 -1.06 5.73 -16.24
C GLU A 285 -0.18 5.45 -17.47
N ASP A 286 1.11 5.80 -17.42
CA ASP A 286 2.12 5.58 -18.45
C ASP A 286 2.98 4.33 -18.19
N ILE A 287 2.94 3.77 -16.99
CA ILE A 287 3.74 2.60 -16.59
C ILE A 287 2.81 1.40 -16.37
N THR A 288 2.91 0.43 -17.28
CA THR A 288 2.10 -0.79 -17.18
C THR A 288 2.67 -1.77 -16.15
N PRO A 289 1.85 -2.71 -15.63
CA PRO A 289 2.34 -3.81 -14.79
C PRO A 289 3.45 -4.65 -15.43
N ILE A 290 3.45 -4.78 -16.74
CA ILE A 290 4.48 -5.54 -17.50
C ILE A 290 5.82 -4.78 -17.47
N MET A 291 5.79 -3.46 -17.71
CA MET A 291 6.97 -2.59 -17.60
C MET A 291 7.54 -2.60 -16.19
N ALA A 292 6.69 -2.55 -15.17
CA ALA A 292 7.06 -2.59 -13.77
C ALA A 292 7.60 -3.96 -13.30
N GLY A 293 7.51 -5.00 -14.15
CA GLY A 293 7.95 -6.37 -13.82
C GLY A 293 6.99 -7.08 -12.86
N LEU A 294 5.72 -6.69 -12.87
CA LEU A 294 4.63 -7.26 -12.06
C LEU A 294 3.73 -8.22 -12.87
N GLY A 295 4.20 -8.69 -14.02
CA GLY A 295 3.44 -9.54 -14.92
C GLY A 295 2.96 -10.86 -14.32
N MET A 296 3.49 -11.29 -13.18
CA MET A 296 2.99 -12.46 -12.43
C MET A 296 1.60 -12.24 -11.83
N PHE A 297 1.21 -10.98 -11.60
CA PHE A 297 -0.10 -10.58 -11.10
C PHE A 297 -1.09 -10.23 -12.22
N VAL A 298 -0.68 -10.42 -13.49
CA VAL A 298 -1.52 -10.21 -14.68
C VAL A 298 -1.90 -11.56 -15.24
N LYS A 299 -3.14 -12.02 -14.98
CA LYS A 299 -3.67 -13.32 -15.38
C LYS A 299 -4.32 -13.23 -16.77
N LEU A 300 -3.51 -13.35 -17.80
CA LEU A 300 -3.96 -13.23 -19.20
C LEU A 300 -4.81 -14.42 -19.69
N ASP A 301 -4.81 -15.52 -18.95
CA ASP A 301 -5.59 -16.73 -19.21
C ASP A 301 -7.05 -16.64 -18.75
N LYS A 302 -7.39 -15.69 -17.83
CA LYS A 302 -8.79 -15.48 -17.46
C LYS A 302 -9.60 -14.83 -18.61
N ALA A 303 -10.93 -14.91 -18.56
CA ALA A 303 -11.82 -14.54 -19.67
C ALA A 303 -11.57 -13.11 -20.16
N GLU A 304 -11.74 -12.12 -19.31
CA GLU A 304 -11.52 -10.71 -19.65
C GLU A 304 -11.22 -9.85 -18.42
N PHE A 305 -10.55 -8.72 -18.64
CA PHE A 305 -10.44 -7.59 -17.71
C PHE A 305 -10.00 -6.37 -18.50
N ILE A 306 -10.22 -5.18 -17.96
CA ILE A 306 -9.87 -3.92 -18.62
C ILE A 306 -8.35 -3.83 -18.83
N GLY A 307 -7.91 -3.58 -20.06
CA GLY A 307 -6.49 -3.52 -20.44
C GLY A 307 -5.86 -4.86 -20.85
N LYS A 308 -6.61 -5.99 -20.81
CA LYS A 308 -6.09 -7.33 -21.12
C LYS A 308 -5.40 -7.40 -22.47
N GLU A 309 -6.03 -6.90 -23.55
CA GLU A 309 -5.50 -6.97 -24.91
C GLU A 309 -4.15 -6.24 -25.04
N ALA A 310 -4.08 -5.01 -24.49
CA ALA A 310 -2.86 -4.21 -24.52
C ALA A 310 -1.73 -4.89 -23.73
N LEU A 311 -2.02 -5.44 -22.55
CA LEU A 311 -1.05 -6.14 -21.73
C LEU A 311 -0.61 -7.47 -22.35
N ALA A 312 -1.51 -8.21 -23.00
CA ALA A 312 -1.18 -9.43 -23.73
C ALA A 312 -0.25 -9.15 -24.91
N LYS A 313 -0.56 -8.11 -25.69
CA LYS A 313 0.30 -7.66 -26.79
C LYS A 313 1.68 -7.27 -26.27
N GLN A 314 1.73 -6.43 -25.23
CA GLN A 314 3.00 -5.99 -24.63
C GLN A 314 3.82 -7.16 -24.07
N LYS A 315 3.17 -8.17 -23.48
CA LYS A 315 3.86 -9.37 -22.97
C LYS A 315 4.46 -10.20 -24.09
N SER A 316 3.78 -10.31 -25.26
CA SER A 316 4.24 -11.08 -26.41
C SER A 316 5.36 -10.38 -27.18
N GLU A 317 5.27 -9.06 -27.36
CA GLU A 317 6.25 -8.26 -28.12
C GLU A 317 7.44 -7.82 -27.26
N GLY A 318 7.26 -7.81 -25.94
CA GLY A 318 8.16 -7.21 -24.95
C GLY A 318 7.89 -5.70 -24.78
N PRO A 319 7.99 -5.17 -23.56
CA PRO A 319 7.81 -3.75 -23.31
C PRO A 319 9.02 -2.95 -23.82
N ALA A 320 8.79 -1.72 -24.30
CA ALA A 320 9.87 -0.82 -24.73
C ALA A 320 10.80 -0.42 -23.57
N LYS A 321 10.24 -0.27 -22.37
CA LYS A 321 10.98 0.04 -21.14
C LYS A 321 10.71 -1.01 -20.06
N LYS A 322 11.68 -1.17 -19.14
CA LYS A 322 11.56 -2.07 -17.98
C LYS A 322 12.06 -1.37 -16.70
N LEU A 323 11.34 -1.59 -15.64
CA LEU A 323 11.77 -1.23 -14.30
C LEU A 323 12.83 -2.23 -13.80
N VAL A 324 14.01 -1.73 -13.48
CA VAL A 324 15.16 -2.52 -13.00
C VAL A 324 15.69 -1.96 -11.69
N GLY A 325 16.46 -2.78 -10.96
CA GLY A 325 17.35 -2.28 -9.92
C GLY A 325 18.69 -1.86 -10.53
N ILE A 326 19.32 -0.83 -9.96
CA ILE A 326 20.70 -0.43 -10.31
C ILE A 326 21.46 -0.26 -8.99
N GLU A 327 22.68 -0.87 -8.91
CA GLU A 327 23.63 -0.67 -7.82
C GLU A 327 24.77 0.20 -8.32
N LEU A 328 25.02 1.33 -7.64
CA LEU A 328 26.15 2.20 -7.92
C LEU A 328 27.44 1.63 -7.30
N PHE A 329 28.57 1.85 -7.94
CA PHE A 329 29.89 1.44 -7.40
C PHE A 329 30.40 2.42 -6.35
N ASP A 330 29.88 3.65 -6.33
CA ASP A 330 30.25 4.73 -5.41
C ASP A 330 29.10 5.04 -4.41
N LYS A 331 29.46 5.62 -3.26
CA LYS A 331 28.50 6.11 -2.26
C LYS A 331 27.83 7.42 -2.70
N ALA A 332 27.01 7.35 -3.73
CA ALA A 332 26.15 8.46 -4.17
C ALA A 332 24.68 8.07 -4.03
N ILE A 333 23.80 9.01 -3.78
CA ILE A 333 22.37 8.73 -3.61
C ILE A 333 21.63 9.10 -4.89
N PRO A 334 21.21 8.12 -5.70
CA PRO A 334 20.42 8.34 -6.89
C PRO A 334 18.97 8.68 -6.48
N ARG A 335 18.48 9.86 -6.84
CA ARG A 335 17.13 10.32 -6.50
C ARG A 335 16.20 10.24 -7.70
N HIS A 336 14.90 10.27 -7.44
CA HIS A 336 13.85 10.34 -8.46
C HIS A 336 14.18 11.42 -9.52
N GLY A 337 13.96 11.11 -10.81
CA GLY A 337 14.17 11.99 -11.94
C GLY A 337 15.62 12.12 -12.42
N TYR A 338 16.59 11.43 -11.78
CA TYR A 338 17.96 11.43 -12.32
C TYR A 338 18.08 10.54 -13.54
N THR A 339 18.76 11.08 -14.56
CA THR A 339 18.90 10.41 -15.86
C THR A 339 19.83 9.20 -15.76
N VAL A 340 19.38 8.08 -16.30
CA VAL A 340 20.20 6.89 -16.54
C VAL A 340 20.75 6.94 -17.97
N LEU A 341 22.05 6.72 -18.10
CA LEU A 341 22.77 6.77 -19.36
C LEU A 341 23.40 5.40 -19.66
N ASN A 342 23.55 5.07 -20.95
CA ASN A 342 24.40 3.95 -21.35
C ASN A 342 25.90 4.31 -21.26
N LYS A 343 26.81 3.36 -21.53
CA LYS A 343 28.27 3.58 -21.50
C LYS A 343 28.75 4.69 -22.46
N ALA A 344 28.01 4.98 -23.51
CA ALA A 344 28.33 6.04 -24.46
C ALA A 344 27.81 7.43 -24.03
N GLY A 345 27.18 7.52 -22.86
CA GLY A 345 26.61 8.76 -22.33
C GLY A 345 25.24 9.15 -22.95
N VAL A 346 24.56 8.22 -23.62
CA VAL A 346 23.24 8.46 -24.21
C VAL A 346 22.16 8.16 -23.16
N PRO A 347 21.16 9.04 -22.96
CA PRO A 347 20.03 8.78 -22.07
C PRO A 347 19.24 7.52 -22.48
N ILE A 348 18.95 6.66 -21.51
CA ILE A 348 18.21 5.40 -21.69
C ILE A 348 17.02 5.25 -20.73
N GLY A 349 16.82 6.21 -19.84
CA GLY A 349 15.75 6.20 -18.85
C GLY A 349 16.03 7.09 -17.67
N GLU A 350 15.25 6.90 -16.61
CA GLU A 350 15.39 7.68 -15.39
C GLU A 350 15.16 6.85 -14.11
N VAL A 351 15.69 7.36 -13.01
CA VAL A 351 15.50 6.82 -11.66
C VAL A 351 14.09 7.12 -11.18
N THR A 352 13.37 6.10 -10.72
CA THR A 352 12.05 6.24 -10.07
C THR A 352 12.20 6.46 -8.57
N THR A 353 12.95 5.59 -7.88
CA THR A 353 13.24 5.72 -6.43
C THR A 353 14.67 5.30 -6.15
N GLY A 354 15.37 5.96 -5.22
CA GLY A 354 16.71 5.53 -4.86
C GLY A 354 17.20 6.05 -3.52
N TYR A 355 18.02 5.20 -2.88
CA TYR A 355 18.55 5.38 -1.54
C TYR A 355 19.97 4.86 -1.40
N HIS A 356 20.63 5.31 -0.33
CA HIS A 356 21.65 4.53 0.34
C HIS A 356 20.92 3.67 1.38
N THR A 357 20.89 2.35 1.18
CA THR A 357 20.07 1.43 1.98
C THR A 357 20.60 1.30 3.40
N LEU A 358 19.68 1.23 4.35
CA LEU A 358 20.01 1.05 5.78
C LEU A 358 20.38 -0.38 6.10
N SER A 359 19.72 -1.37 5.48
CA SER A 359 19.96 -2.80 5.78
C SER A 359 21.22 -3.37 5.11
N SER A 360 21.72 -2.80 4.01
CA SER A 360 22.82 -3.38 3.24
C SER A 360 24.00 -2.44 2.94
N ASP A 361 23.94 -1.17 3.39
CA ASP A 361 24.97 -0.13 3.18
C ASP A 361 25.34 0.03 1.69
N LYS A 362 24.34 -0.03 0.78
CA LYS A 362 24.53 0.08 -0.67
C LYS A 362 23.79 1.28 -1.24
N SER A 363 24.39 1.90 -2.25
CA SER A 363 23.74 2.95 -3.05
C SER A 363 23.01 2.30 -4.22
N VAL A 364 21.67 2.23 -4.15
CA VAL A 364 20.83 1.54 -5.13
C VAL A 364 19.62 2.37 -5.52
N CYS A 365 19.08 2.09 -6.69
CA CYS A 365 17.82 2.66 -7.14
C CYS A 365 16.98 1.67 -7.94
N MET A 366 15.70 1.94 -8.03
CA MET A 366 14.85 1.46 -9.11
C MET A 366 14.86 2.51 -10.22
N ALA A 367 14.85 2.06 -11.47
CA ALA A 367 14.87 2.92 -12.64
C ALA A 367 14.08 2.31 -13.79
N LEU A 368 13.33 3.14 -14.51
CA LEU A 368 12.63 2.75 -15.73
C LEU A 368 13.53 3.05 -16.92
N ILE A 369 14.09 2.01 -17.54
CA ILE A 369 15.07 2.13 -18.63
C ILE A 369 14.61 1.38 -19.90
N ASP A 370 15.21 1.72 -21.05
CA ASP A 370 14.98 1.01 -22.29
C ASP A 370 15.29 -0.48 -22.13
N ALA A 371 14.38 -1.34 -22.57
CA ALA A 371 14.37 -2.77 -22.30
C ALA A 371 15.64 -3.50 -22.77
N GLN A 372 16.29 -3.01 -23.83
CA GLN A 372 17.54 -3.59 -24.35
C GLN A 372 18.72 -3.51 -23.35
N TYR A 373 18.66 -2.57 -22.38
CA TYR A 373 19.68 -2.42 -21.31
C TYR A 373 19.29 -3.08 -19.99
N ALA A 374 18.11 -3.70 -19.90
CA ALA A 374 17.56 -4.24 -18.65
C ALA A 374 18.15 -5.59 -18.20
N LYS A 375 19.12 -6.15 -18.95
CA LYS A 375 19.78 -7.42 -18.58
C LYS A 375 20.65 -7.23 -17.32
N LEU A 376 20.60 -8.19 -16.40
CA LEU A 376 21.46 -8.19 -15.21
C LEU A 376 22.93 -8.04 -15.57
N ASP A 377 23.67 -7.32 -14.73
CA ASP A 377 25.07 -6.96 -14.86
C ASP A 377 25.42 -6.05 -16.07
N THR A 378 24.39 -5.50 -16.75
CA THR A 378 24.62 -4.43 -17.74
C THR A 378 25.14 -3.19 -17.01
N GLU A 379 26.30 -2.69 -17.42
CA GLU A 379 26.84 -1.46 -16.87
C GLU A 379 26.10 -0.23 -17.45
N VAL A 380 25.74 0.67 -16.54
CA VAL A 380 25.05 1.92 -16.80
C VAL A 380 25.70 3.06 -16.02
N LEU A 381 25.33 4.29 -16.37
CA LEU A 381 25.79 5.48 -15.67
C LEU A 381 24.57 6.24 -15.15
N ILE A 382 24.65 6.84 -13.96
CA ILE A 382 23.60 7.72 -13.43
C ILE A 382 24.14 9.13 -13.31
N GLN A 383 23.47 10.08 -13.95
CA GLN A 383 23.81 11.50 -13.86
C GLN A 383 23.19 12.10 -12.61
N ILE A 384 24.03 12.34 -11.59
CA ILE A 384 23.63 12.98 -10.34
C ILE A 384 24.14 14.42 -10.35
N ARG A 385 23.23 15.36 -10.58
CA ARG A 385 23.56 16.78 -10.79
C ARG A 385 24.55 16.96 -11.96
N LYS A 386 25.79 17.41 -11.69
CA LYS A 386 26.85 17.63 -12.70
C LYS A 386 27.85 16.47 -12.82
N LYS A 387 27.68 15.40 -12.05
CA LYS A 387 28.60 14.25 -12.03
C LYS A 387 27.90 13.01 -12.57
N VAL A 388 28.68 12.11 -13.10
CA VAL A 388 28.20 10.82 -13.60
C VAL A 388 28.83 9.72 -12.76
N PHE A 389 27.99 8.79 -12.30
CA PHE A 389 28.39 7.69 -11.42
C PHE A 389 28.13 6.35 -12.11
N PRO A 390 29.15 5.48 -12.19
CA PRO A 390 28.99 4.17 -12.76
C PRO A 390 28.25 3.23 -11.81
N GLY A 391 27.49 2.30 -12.40
CA GLY A 391 26.78 1.26 -11.70
C GLY A 391 26.40 0.13 -12.64
N LYS A 392 25.64 -0.82 -12.14
CA LYS A 392 25.17 -1.96 -12.92
C LYS A 392 23.73 -2.31 -12.61
N VAL A 393 23.07 -2.89 -13.60
CA VAL A 393 21.72 -3.44 -13.44
C VAL A 393 21.76 -4.66 -12.50
N VAL A 394 20.89 -4.64 -11.50
CA VAL A 394 20.72 -5.71 -10.50
C VAL A 394 19.23 -6.05 -10.34
N LYS A 395 18.91 -7.05 -9.52
CA LYS A 395 17.51 -7.32 -9.12
C LYS A 395 16.97 -6.15 -8.31
N LYS A 396 15.67 -5.84 -8.45
CA LYS A 396 15.00 -4.79 -7.66
C LYS A 396 14.90 -5.10 -6.17
N GLN A 397 15.08 -6.33 -5.77
CA GLN A 397 15.06 -6.76 -4.37
C GLN A 397 16.47 -6.61 -3.79
N PHE A 398 16.67 -5.59 -2.96
CA PHE A 398 17.95 -5.23 -2.35
C PHE A 398 18.12 -5.83 -0.94
N TYR A 399 17.02 -6.32 -0.34
CA TYR A 399 16.97 -6.97 0.96
C TYR A 399 16.20 -8.29 0.87
N HIS A 400 16.63 -9.30 1.62
CA HIS A 400 15.94 -10.60 1.67
C HIS A 400 14.75 -10.53 2.62
N LYS A 401 13.58 -10.90 2.11
CA LYS A 401 12.33 -10.95 2.88
C LYS A 401 12.35 -12.11 3.87
N ASN A 402 11.94 -11.84 5.10
CA ASN A 402 11.85 -12.82 6.19
C ASN A 402 10.39 -13.02 6.61
N TYR A 403 9.54 -13.42 5.66
CA TYR A 403 8.16 -13.76 5.99
C TYR A 403 8.08 -15.12 6.64
N LYS A 404 7.21 -15.25 7.65
CA LYS A 404 6.67 -16.54 8.07
C LYS A 404 5.69 -17.00 6.97
N LYS A 405 5.98 -18.12 6.33
CA LYS A 405 5.16 -18.71 5.25
C LYS A 405 4.04 -19.58 5.81
#